data_679aea5943d854ae8f905577e63d2a1a
#
_entry.id   679aea5943d854ae8f905577e63d2a1a
#
_cell.length_a   1.000
_cell.length_b   1.000
_cell.length_c   1.000
_cell.angle_alpha   90.00
_cell.angle_beta   90.00
_cell.angle_gamma   90.00
#
_symmetry.space_group_name_H-M   'P 1'
#
loop_
_entity.id
_entity.type
_entity.pdbx_description
1 polymer ?
#
loop_
_entity_poly.entity_id
_entity_poly.type
_entity_poly.pdbx_seq_one_letter_code
_entity_poly.pdbx_strand_id
1 'polypeptide(L)'
;SFSIFAVNYNMRFFIELSYKGTNYHGWQIQPNAKTVQEEVNKVLSTILNVNIEVIGAGRTDAGVHARQMFAHFDCDVDFGIRNLIFRLNSFLDSDIVILDIFKVKEKANSRFDAISRTYKYHIIKKKDPFIKTAYLFQKDLDIEAMNKACQHILGTHDFTSFSKSNTHTFTNNCNVMVANWETVNNEL
;
A
#
# COMPACT_ATOMS: atom_id res chain seq x y z
N SER A 1 2.92 46.79 18.27
CA SER A 1 2.28 45.51 17.90
C SER A 1 3.29 44.65 17.16
N PHE A 2 3.86 43.70 17.84
CA PHE A 2 4.73 42.67 17.22
C PHE A 2 3.83 41.56 16.67
N SER A 3 3.69 41.48 15.35
CA SER A 3 3.11 40.35 14.68
C SER A 3 4.16 39.25 14.65
N ILE A 4 4.03 38.27 15.51
CA ILE A 4 4.79 37.03 15.40
C ILE A 4 4.17 36.25 14.23
N PHE A 5 4.84 36.26 13.08
CA PHE A 5 4.55 35.32 12.03
C PHE A 5 5.00 33.95 12.52
N ALA A 6 4.07 33.14 12.99
CA ALA A 6 4.31 31.73 13.17
C ALA A 6 4.58 31.14 11.79
N VAL A 7 5.83 30.83 11.49
CA VAL A 7 6.17 30.02 10.33
C VAL A 7 5.68 28.62 10.67
N ASN A 8 4.51 28.25 10.15
CA ASN A 8 4.02 26.88 10.23
C ASN A 8 4.97 26.00 9.42
N TYR A 9 5.92 25.37 10.10
CA TYR A 9 6.73 24.32 9.53
C TYR A 9 5.86 23.06 9.46
N ASN A 10 5.17 22.90 8.34
CA ASN A 10 4.43 21.65 8.08
C ASN A 10 5.45 20.52 7.92
N MET A 11 5.60 19.70 8.97
CA MET A 11 6.56 18.61 8.97
C MET A 11 5.97 17.41 8.24
N ARG A 12 6.73 16.84 7.31
CA ARG A 12 6.32 15.62 6.59
C ARG A 12 6.80 14.37 7.28
N PHE A 13 5.89 13.41 7.38
CA PHE A 13 6.15 12.08 7.93
C PHE A 13 5.79 11.02 6.91
N PHE A 14 6.62 9.97 6.85
CA PHE A 14 6.22 8.73 6.24
C PHE A 14 5.61 7.82 7.31
N ILE A 15 4.60 7.09 6.90
CA ILE A 15 3.94 6.05 7.68
C ILE A 15 4.05 4.74 6.91
N GLU A 16 4.62 3.72 7.56
CA GLU A 16 4.69 2.36 7.06
C GLU A 16 3.57 1.55 7.68
N LEU A 17 2.80 0.85 6.86
CA LEU A 17 1.67 0.07 7.31
C LEU A 17 1.50 -1.22 6.53
N SER A 18 0.81 -2.17 7.14
CA SER A 18 0.31 -3.37 6.48
C SER A 18 -1.21 -3.46 6.64
N TYR A 19 -1.89 -4.09 5.68
CA TYR A 19 -3.32 -4.30 5.79
C TYR A 19 -3.81 -5.52 5.03
N LYS A 20 -4.89 -6.11 5.56
CA LYS A 20 -5.67 -7.15 4.92
C LYS A 20 -6.89 -6.50 4.25
N GLY A 21 -6.84 -6.38 2.93
CA GLY A 21 -7.83 -5.64 2.16
C GLY A 21 -9.19 -6.31 1.97
N THR A 22 -9.41 -7.50 2.53
CA THR A 22 -10.65 -8.29 2.31
C THR A 22 -11.93 -7.48 2.56
N ASN A 23 -11.93 -6.63 3.59
CA ASN A 23 -13.08 -5.85 4.02
C ASN A 23 -13.06 -4.39 3.49
N TYR A 24 -12.16 -4.09 2.55
CA TYR A 24 -11.95 -2.74 2.03
C TYR A 24 -12.10 -2.69 0.51
N HIS A 25 -12.64 -1.59 0.03
CA HIS A 25 -12.75 -1.30 -1.41
C HIS A 25 -11.46 -0.66 -1.96
N GLY A 26 -10.32 -1.24 -1.57
CA GLY A 26 -8.99 -0.79 -1.93
C GLY A 26 -8.43 0.29 -1.02
N TRP A 27 -7.34 0.90 -1.50
CA TRP A 27 -6.65 1.95 -0.75
C TRP A 27 -7.39 3.28 -0.79
N GLN A 28 -7.66 3.80 -1.99
CA GLN A 28 -8.09 5.18 -2.23
C GLN A 28 -9.51 5.46 -1.74
N ILE A 29 -9.71 6.57 -1.05
CA ILE A 29 -11.03 7.08 -0.65
C ILE A 29 -11.91 7.20 -1.89
N GLN A 30 -13.14 6.71 -1.77
CA GLN A 30 -14.18 6.80 -2.78
C GLN A 30 -15.56 6.88 -2.12
N PRO A 31 -16.56 7.47 -2.80
CA PRO A 31 -17.92 7.59 -2.23
C PRO A 31 -18.53 6.23 -1.90
N ASN A 32 -19.21 6.15 -0.76
CA ASN A 32 -20.03 5.01 -0.33
C ASN A 32 -19.27 3.67 -0.20
N ALA A 33 -17.97 3.71 0.07
CA ALA A 33 -17.17 2.49 0.22
C ALA A 33 -16.10 2.65 1.30
N LYS A 34 -16.03 1.71 2.24
CA LYS A 34 -14.98 1.67 3.27
C LYS A 34 -13.63 1.40 2.62
N THR A 35 -12.65 2.27 2.84
CA THR A 35 -11.31 2.18 2.25
C THR A 35 -10.23 2.27 3.32
N VAL A 36 -9.03 1.75 3.02
CA VAL A 36 -7.91 1.78 3.98
C VAL A 36 -7.48 3.22 4.29
N GLN A 37 -7.38 4.06 3.28
CA GLN A 37 -6.98 5.47 3.43
C GLN A 37 -7.95 6.24 4.33
N GLU A 38 -9.27 6.02 4.17
CA GLU A 38 -10.30 6.68 4.97
C GLU A 38 -10.17 6.32 6.46
N GLU A 39 -9.99 5.04 6.77
CA GLU A 39 -9.83 4.59 8.16
C GLU A 39 -8.56 5.17 8.80
N VAL A 40 -7.44 5.17 8.07
CA VAL A 40 -6.18 5.74 8.54
C VAL A 40 -6.31 7.25 8.77
N ASN A 41 -6.90 7.99 7.82
CA ASN A 41 -7.14 9.43 7.95
C ASN A 41 -8.00 9.74 9.17
N LYS A 42 -9.11 9.01 9.34
CA LYS A 42 -10.04 9.19 10.45
C LYS A 42 -9.36 9.01 11.80
N VAL A 43 -8.61 7.93 11.97
CA VAL A 43 -7.97 7.62 13.26
C VAL A 43 -6.81 8.59 13.53
N LEU A 44 -5.96 8.90 12.54
CA LEU A 44 -4.91 9.91 12.66
C LEU A 44 -5.47 11.27 13.06
N SER A 45 -6.49 11.74 12.35
CA SER A 45 -7.11 13.04 12.61
C SER A 45 -7.75 13.09 14.01
N THR A 46 -8.37 11.99 14.44
CA THR A 46 -8.96 11.91 15.79
C THR A 46 -7.89 11.98 16.88
N ILE A 47 -6.77 11.24 16.70
CA ILE A 47 -5.72 11.18 17.72
C ILE A 47 -4.95 12.50 17.81
N LEU A 48 -4.65 13.11 16.68
CA LEU A 48 -3.88 14.36 16.62
C LEU A 48 -4.75 15.61 16.79
N ASN A 49 -6.07 15.45 16.77
CA ASN A 49 -7.06 16.54 16.84
C ASN A 49 -6.86 17.62 15.74
N VAL A 50 -6.40 17.20 14.57
CA VAL A 50 -6.26 18.03 13.35
C VAL A 50 -6.65 17.20 12.15
N ASN A 51 -7.09 17.84 11.08
CA ASN A 51 -7.42 17.12 9.84
C ASN A 51 -6.14 16.63 9.16
N ILE A 52 -5.98 15.32 9.05
CA ILE A 52 -4.84 14.67 8.38
C ILE A 52 -5.33 13.92 7.15
N GLU A 53 -4.65 14.12 6.05
CA GLU A 53 -4.82 13.33 4.83
C GLU A 53 -3.53 12.60 4.51
N VAL A 54 -3.59 11.25 4.45
CA VAL A 54 -2.45 10.43 4.04
C VAL A 54 -2.47 10.20 2.53
N ILE A 55 -1.31 10.29 1.90
CA ILE A 55 -1.12 10.02 0.48
C ILE A 55 -0.30 8.74 0.34
N GLY A 56 -0.89 7.69 -0.23
CA GLY A 56 -0.23 6.39 -0.38
C GLY A 56 0.77 6.33 -1.55
N ALA A 57 1.73 5.42 -1.44
CA ALA A 57 2.71 5.13 -2.50
C ALA A 57 2.05 4.62 -3.80
N GLY A 58 0.86 4.07 -3.72
CA GLY A 58 0.10 3.59 -4.87
C GLY A 58 -1.34 3.28 -4.48
N ARG A 59 -2.15 2.95 -5.48
CA ARG A 59 -3.53 2.49 -5.28
C ARG A 59 -3.54 0.97 -5.32
N THR A 60 -4.39 0.36 -4.50
CA THR A 60 -4.75 -1.06 -4.58
C THR A 60 -6.24 -1.17 -4.88
N ASP A 61 -6.62 -2.17 -5.64
CA ASP A 61 -8.02 -2.49 -5.92
C ASP A 61 -8.70 -3.14 -4.69
N ALA A 62 -10.01 -3.27 -4.74
CA ALA A 62 -10.80 -3.92 -3.68
C ALA A 62 -10.28 -5.33 -3.38
N GLY A 63 -10.17 -5.65 -2.10
CA GLY A 63 -9.72 -6.96 -1.62
C GLY A 63 -8.20 -7.18 -1.63
N VAL A 64 -7.41 -6.32 -2.26
CA VAL A 64 -5.95 -6.45 -2.32
C VAL A 64 -5.33 -6.17 -0.96
N HIS A 65 -4.41 -7.05 -0.54
CA HIS A 65 -3.65 -6.91 0.71
C HIS A 65 -2.33 -6.18 0.46
N ALA A 66 -1.80 -5.53 1.49
CA ALA A 66 -0.43 -5.04 1.49
C ALA A 66 0.31 -5.54 2.72
N ARG A 67 1.44 -6.23 2.54
CA ARG A 67 2.34 -6.58 3.64
C ARG A 67 3.19 -5.38 4.05
N GLN A 68 3.44 -4.48 3.11
CA GLN A 68 4.15 -3.24 3.31
C GLN A 68 3.59 -2.19 2.36
N MET A 69 3.16 -1.08 2.89
CA MET A 69 2.70 0.09 2.15
C MET A 69 3.26 1.32 2.83
N PHE A 70 3.81 2.23 2.04
CA PHE A 70 4.20 3.55 2.53
C PHE A 70 3.15 4.58 2.14
N ALA A 71 2.86 5.47 3.06
CA ALA A 71 2.13 6.69 2.78
C ALA A 71 2.86 7.87 3.43
N HIS A 72 2.50 9.10 3.08
CA HIS A 72 2.99 10.27 3.78
C HIS A 72 1.83 11.17 4.19
N PHE A 73 2.09 11.95 5.22
CA PHE A 73 1.19 13.00 5.70
C PHE A 73 1.99 14.18 6.21
N ASP A 74 1.36 15.33 6.24
CA ASP A 74 1.93 16.56 6.79
C ASP A 74 1.25 16.89 8.12
N CYS A 75 2.02 17.28 9.12
CA CYS A 75 1.52 17.64 10.44
C CYS A 75 2.46 18.63 11.10
N ASP A 76 1.89 19.67 11.72
CA ASP A 76 2.59 20.70 12.50
C ASP A 76 2.46 20.46 14.03
N VAL A 77 1.65 19.49 14.41
CA VAL A 77 1.48 19.12 15.84
C VAL A 77 2.66 18.26 16.28
N ASP A 78 3.23 18.59 17.41
CA ASP A 78 4.26 17.77 18.05
C ASP A 78 3.62 16.54 18.69
N PHE A 79 4.19 15.38 18.42
CA PHE A 79 3.75 14.10 18.97
C PHE A 79 4.91 13.12 19.17
N GLY A 80 4.80 12.30 20.19
CA GLY A 80 5.73 11.19 20.40
C GLY A 80 5.41 10.04 19.45
N ILE A 81 6.32 9.74 18.50
CA ILE A 81 6.11 8.73 17.46
C ILE A 81 5.67 7.38 18.03
N ARG A 82 6.38 6.85 19.04
CA ARG A 82 6.04 5.56 19.65
C ARG A 82 4.63 5.54 20.26
N ASN A 83 4.26 6.62 20.93
CA ASN A 83 2.92 6.75 21.51
C ASN A 83 1.85 6.85 20.42
N LEU A 84 2.12 7.57 19.33
CA LEU A 84 1.21 7.68 18.20
C LEU A 84 0.99 6.30 17.54
N ILE A 85 2.06 5.55 17.26
CA ILE A 85 1.96 4.19 16.70
C ILE A 85 1.12 3.27 17.61
N PHE A 86 1.39 3.30 18.92
CA PHE A 86 0.62 2.51 19.89
C PHE A 86 -0.86 2.86 19.87
N ARG A 87 -1.20 4.15 19.89
CA ARG A 87 -2.58 4.62 19.85
C ARG A 87 -3.25 4.25 18.52
N LEU A 88 -2.59 4.47 17.38
CA LEU A 88 -3.12 4.09 16.07
C LEU A 88 -3.48 2.61 16.02
N ASN A 89 -2.58 1.73 16.45
CA ASN A 89 -2.82 0.28 16.46
C ASN A 89 -3.88 -0.16 17.49
N SER A 90 -4.18 0.69 18.49
CA SER A 90 -5.26 0.43 19.44
C SER A 90 -6.64 0.83 18.92
N PHE A 91 -6.71 1.80 18.00
CA PHE A 91 -7.97 2.33 17.47
C PHE A 91 -8.33 1.80 16.08
N LEU A 92 -7.31 1.40 15.29
CA LEU A 92 -7.54 0.80 13.98
C LEU A 92 -8.09 -0.62 14.11
N ASP A 93 -8.92 -1.02 13.15
CA ASP A 93 -9.33 -2.42 13.02
C ASP A 93 -8.10 -3.33 12.90
N SER A 94 -8.20 -4.57 13.40
CA SER A 94 -7.13 -5.58 13.34
C SER A 94 -6.62 -5.89 11.92
N ASP A 95 -7.36 -5.49 10.92
CA ASP A 95 -7.01 -5.62 9.50
C ASP A 95 -5.96 -4.57 9.03
N ILE A 96 -5.68 -3.53 9.83
CA ILE A 96 -4.69 -2.48 9.51
C ILE A 96 -3.72 -2.34 10.67
N VAL A 97 -2.44 -2.39 10.38
CA VAL A 97 -1.36 -2.24 11.37
C VAL A 97 -0.37 -1.19 10.90
N ILE A 98 -0.09 -0.22 11.76
CA ILE A 98 0.99 0.75 11.58
C ILE A 98 2.28 0.13 12.08
N LEU A 99 3.26 0.02 11.21
CA LEU A 99 4.55 -0.60 11.48
C LEU A 99 5.57 0.43 11.97
N ASP A 100 5.61 1.59 11.30
CA ASP A 100 6.52 2.67 11.66
C ASP A 100 5.99 4.04 11.21
N ILE A 101 6.49 5.11 11.85
CA ILE A 101 6.30 6.51 11.46
C ILE A 101 7.64 7.20 11.64
N PHE A 102 8.11 7.93 10.62
CA PHE A 102 9.36 8.66 10.69
C PHE A 102 9.32 9.96 9.89
N LYS A 103 10.03 10.96 10.41
CA LYS A 103 10.14 12.27 9.77
C LYS A 103 11.01 12.17 8.50
N VAL A 104 10.57 12.86 7.45
CA VAL A 104 11.27 12.92 6.16
C VAL A 104 11.47 14.37 5.73
N LYS A 105 12.18 14.57 4.62
CA LYS A 105 12.30 15.90 4.00
C LYS A 105 10.93 16.37 3.54
N GLU A 106 10.68 17.68 3.64
CA GLU A 106 9.41 18.31 3.27
C GLU A 106 8.91 17.94 1.87
N LYS A 107 9.81 17.79 0.91
CA LYS A 107 9.51 17.45 -0.49
C LYS A 107 9.42 15.93 -0.76
N ALA A 108 9.71 15.08 0.23
CA ALA A 108 9.64 13.64 0.04
C ALA A 108 8.20 13.21 -0.29
N ASN A 109 8.06 12.28 -1.23
CA ASN A 109 6.76 11.84 -1.72
C ASN A 109 6.71 10.31 -1.82
N SER A 110 5.89 9.66 -1.00
CA SER A 110 5.81 8.19 -0.95
C SER A 110 5.48 7.55 -2.30
N ARG A 111 4.77 8.26 -3.18
CA ARG A 111 4.39 7.76 -4.50
C ARG A 111 5.51 7.91 -5.53
N PHE A 112 6.13 9.09 -5.59
CA PHE A 112 7.09 9.42 -6.65
C PHE A 112 8.52 9.03 -6.30
N ASP A 113 8.86 8.96 -5.01
CA ASP A 113 10.19 8.53 -4.55
C ASP A 113 10.26 7.00 -4.35
N ALA A 114 9.17 6.27 -4.58
CA ALA A 114 9.18 4.82 -4.53
C ALA A 114 10.07 4.24 -5.64
N ILE A 115 11.09 3.47 -5.27
CA ILE A 115 12.06 2.89 -6.19
C ILE A 115 11.57 1.58 -6.82
N SER A 116 10.70 0.85 -6.12
CA SER A 116 10.11 -0.39 -6.64
C SER A 116 8.76 -0.69 -5.98
N ARG A 117 7.98 -1.56 -6.62
CA ARG A 117 6.76 -2.16 -6.08
C ARG A 117 6.78 -3.64 -6.38
N THR A 118 6.55 -4.47 -5.37
CA THR A 118 6.51 -5.92 -5.51
C THR A 118 5.09 -6.42 -5.33
N TYR A 119 4.64 -7.26 -6.25
CA TYR A 119 3.33 -7.91 -6.20
C TYR A 119 3.53 -9.41 -6.11
N LYS A 120 2.79 -10.06 -5.19
CA LYS A 120 2.78 -11.51 -5.03
C LYS A 120 1.38 -12.05 -5.22
N TYR A 121 1.25 -13.03 -6.12
CA TYR A 121 0.03 -13.79 -6.31
C TYR A 121 0.19 -15.16 -5.65
N HIS A 122 -0.74 -15.48 -4.76
CA HIS A 122 -0.76 -16.77 -4.09
C HIS A 122 -1.83 -17.64 -4.73
N ILE A 123 -1.43 -18.81 -5.24
CA ILE A 123 -2.32 -19.79 -5.86
C ILE A 123 -2.26 -21.08 -5.05
N ILE A 124 -3.42 -21.66 -4.76
CA ILE A 124 -3.55 -22.97 -4.12
C ILE A 124 -4.32 -23.93 -5.02
N LYS A 125 -3.94 -25.21 -5.02
CA LYS A 125 -4.61 -26.26 -5.81
C LYS A 125 -5.78 -26.91 -5.07
N LYS A 126 -5.74 -26.90 -3.74
CA LYS A 126 -6.78 -27.49 -2.88
C LYS A 126 -7.34 -26.41 -1.97
N LYS A 127 -8.65 -26.52 -1.70
CA LYS A 127 -9.31 -25.63 -0.75
C LYS A 127 -8.74 -25.87 0.64
N ASP A 128 -8.33 -24.77 1.29
CA ASP A 128 -7.83 -24.76 2.65
C ASP A 128 -8.61 -23.71 3.46
N PRO A 129 -9.26 -24.07 4.58
CA PRO A 129 -10.03 -23.15 5.39
C PRO A 129 -9.15 -22.09 6.09
N PHE A 130 -7.86 -22.34 6.26
CA PHE A 130 -6.90 -21.44 6.89
C PHE A 130 -6.24 -20.48 5.89
N ILE A 131 -6.21 -20.83 4.60
CA ILE A 131 -5.62 -20.01 3.53
C ILE A 131 -6.75 -19.31 2.76
N LYS A 132 -7.23 -18.19 3.28
CA LYS A 132 -8.36 -17.44 2.70
C LYS A 132 -7.96 -16.39 1.66
N THR A 133 -6.67 -16.10 1.54
CA THR A 133 -6.15 -14.99 0.73
C THR A 133 -5.47 -15.44 -0.56
N ALA A 134 -5.47 -16.75 -0.86
CA ALA A 134 -4.93 -17.32 -2.08
C ALA A 134 -6.05 -17.62 -3.09
N TYR A 135 -5.70 -17.53 -4.37
CA TYR A 135 -6.60 -17.91 -5.45
C TYR A 135 -6.64 -19.43 -5.62
N LEU A 136 -7.83 -20.03 -5.53
CA LEU A 136 -8.00 -21.46 -5.75
C LEU A 136 -8.03 -21.76 -7.25
N PHE A 137 -7.02 -22.48 -7.74
CA PHE A 137 -6.93 -22.95 -9.11
C PHE A 137 -6.62 -24.44 -9.16
N GLN A 138 -7.62 -25.24 -9.49
CA GLN A 138 -7.58 -26.71 -9.37
C GLN A 138 -6.88 -27.44 -10.53
N LYS A 139 -6.64 -26.73 -11.64
CA LYS A 139 -5.95 -27.33 -12.79
C LYS A 139 -4.44 -27.33 -12.58
N ASP A 140 -3.76 -28.23 -13.29
CA ASP A 140 -2.30 -28.22 -13.30
C ASP A 140 -1.74 -26.97 -13.99
N LEU A 141 -0.68 -26.45 -13.40
CA LEU A 141 0.06 -25.30 -13.92
C LEU A 141 1.42 -25.81 -14.39
N ASP A 142 1.76 -25.49 -15.62
CA ASP A 142 3.10 -25.67 -16.15
C ASP A 142 3.99 -24.50 -15.71
N ILE A 143 4.62 -24.65 -14.53
CA ILE A 143 5.46 -23.59 -13.94
C ILE A 143 6.67 -23.28 -14.84
N GLU A 144 7.19 -24.27 -15.56
CA GLU A 144 8.31 -24.04 -16.48
C GLU A 144 7.90 -23.15 -17.67
N ALA A 145 6.77 -23.46 -18.31
CA ALA A 145 6.23 -22.63 -19.38
C ALA A 145 5.84 -21.23 -18.87
N MET A 146 5.26 -21.13 -17.68
CA MET A 146 4.95 -19.85 -17.06
C MET A 146 6.21 -19.01 -16.80
N ASN A 147 7.30 -19.63 -16.32
CA ASN A 147 8.56 -18.93 -16.10
C ASN A 147 9.25 -18.55 -17.43
N LYS A 148 9.13 -19.35 -18.47
CA LYS A 148 9.57 -18.96 -19.82
C LYS A 148 8.81 -17.73 -20.33
N ALA A 149 7.50 -17.67 -20.11
CA ALA A 149 6.70 -16.50 -20.47
C ALA A 149 7.10 -15.24 -19.68
N CYS A 150 7.46 -15.38 -18.41
CA CYS A 150 7.94 -14.27 -17.58
C CYS A 150 9.18 -13.58 -18.15
N GLN A 151 10.04 -14.29 -18.89
CA GLN A 151 11.23 -13.70 -19.48
C GLN A 151 10.91 -12.62 -20.54
N HIS A 152 9.74 -12.70 -21.16
CA HIS A 152 9.30 -11.73 -22.19
C HIS A 152 8.87 -10.38 -21.61
N ILE A 153 8.60 -10.31 -20.30
CA ILE A 153 8.19 -9.07 -19.65
C ILE A 153 9.29 -8.42 -18.80
N LEU A 154 10.47 -9.05 -18.71
CA LEU A 154 11.61 -8.48 -17.99
C LEU A 154 12.18 -7.29 -18.74
N GLY A 155 12.66 -6.29 -17.99
CA GLY A 155 13.22 -5.06 -18.54
C GLY A 155 12.17 -3.95 -18.72
N THR A 156 12.50 -2.97 -19.54
CA THR A 156 11.65 -1.79 -19.78
C THR A 156 10.79 -1.97 -21.01
N HIS A 157 9.48 -2.01 -20.81
CA HIS A 157 8.48 -2.19 -21.87
C HIS A 157 7.29 -1.26 -21.68
N ASP A 158 6.58 -1.02 -22.77
CA ASP A 158 5.25 -0.37 -22.76
C ASP A 158 4.18 -1.43 -22.43
N PHE A 159 3.53 -1.27 -21.28
CA PHE A 159 2.47 -2.13 -20.79
C PHE A 159 1.06 -1.60 -21.08
N THR A 160 0.89 -0.76 -22.11
CA THR A 160 -0.41 -0.18 -22.46
C THR A 160 -1.49 -1.25 -22.65
N SER A 161 -1.14 -2.38 -23.30
CA SER A 161 -2.08 -3.50 -23.52
C SER A 161 -2.52 -4.22 -22.24
N PHE A 162 -1.79 -4.04 -21.11
CA PHE A 162 -2.11 -4.59 -19.78
C PHE A 162 -2.74 -3.55 -18.86
N SER A 163 -2.83 -2.30 -19.28
CA SER A 163 -3.32 -1.21 -18.46
C SER A 163 -4.84 -1.05 -18.61
N LYS A 164 -5.50 -0.60 -17.52
CA LYS A 164 -6.89 -0.15 -17.62
C LYS A 164 -6.95 1.09 -18.53
N SER A 165 -7.96 1.18 -19.35
CA SER A 165 -8.28 2.40 -20.11
C SER A 165 -8.63 3.55 -19.15
N ASN A 166 -8.35 4.79 -19.55
CA ASN A 166 -8.65 6.01 -18.78
C ASN A 166 -7.94 6.12 -17.41
N THR A 167 -6.70 5.69 -17.32
CA THR A 167 -5.87 5.94 -16.14
C THR A 167 -5.19 7.31 -16.25
N HIS A 168 -5.01 8.00 -15.11
CA HIS A 168 -4.28 9.28 -15.03
C HIS A 168 -2.75 9.08 -14.96
N THR A 169 -2.23 8.11 -15.70
CA THR A 169 -0.78 7.88 -15.80
C THR A 169 -0.23 8.58 -17.04
N PHE A 170 0.93 9.24 -16.89
CA PHE A 170 1.60 9.91 -18.04
C PHE A 170 2.17 8.90 -19.04
N THR A 171 2.50 7.70 -18.59
CA THR A 171 3.08 6.63 -19.41
C THR A 171 2.76 5.27 -18.79
N ASN A 172 2.67 4.26 -19.61
CA ASN A 172 2.55 2.86 -19.21
C ASN A 172 3.87 2.09 -19.31
N ASN A 173 4.98 2.81 -19.49
CA ASN A 173 6.30 2.21 -19.46
C ASN A 173 6.66 1.77 -18.05
N CYS A 174 6.99 0.49 -17.87
CA CYS A 174 7.45 -0.07 -16.62
C CYS A 174 8.76 -0.82 -16.83
N ASN A 175 9.64 -0.77 -15.81
CA ASN A 175 10.83 -1.61 -15.75
C ASN A 175 10.55 -2.78 -14.81
N VAL A 176 10.34 -3.96 -15.37
CA VAL A 176 10.12 -5.19 -14.60
C VAL A 176 11.46 -5.80 -14.24
N MET A 177 11.85 -5.72 -12.99
CA MET A 177 13.13 -6.23 -12.49
C MET A 177 13.10 -7.73 -12.20
N VAL A 178 11.95 -8.23 -11.74
CA VAL A 178 11.76 -9.64 -11.37
C VAL A 178 10.37 -10.08 -11.80
N ALA A 179 10.29 -11.22 -12.46
CA ALA A 179 9.03 -11.92 -12.75
C ALA A 179 9.32 -13.42 -12.72
N ASN A 180 8.78 -14.12 -11.74
CA ASN A 180 8.97 -15.57 -11.59
C ASN A 180 7.82 -16.22 -10.84
N TRP A 181 7.63 -17.50 -11.11
CA TRP A 181 6.74 -18.38 -10.37
C TRP A 181 7.56 -19.42 -9.60
N GLU A 182 7.20 -19.64 -8.37
CA GLU A 182 7.85 -20.62 -7.50
C GLU A 182 6.80 -21.51 -6.82
N THR A 183 7.15 -22.76 -6.60
CA THR A 183 6.34 -23.65 -5.78
C THR A 183 6.86 -23.57 -4.35
N VAL A 184 5.98 -23.17 -3.43
CA VAL A 184 6.29 -23.13 -2.01
C VAL A 184 5.62 -24.34 -1.36
N ASN A 185 6.42 -25.27 -0.83
CA ASN A 185 5.91 -26.35 -0.01
C ASN A 185 5.55 -25.76 1.37
N ASN A 186 4.27 -25.51 1.58
CA ASN A 186 3.74 -25.24 2.91
C ASN A 186 3.51 -26.61 3.59
N GLU A 187 4.54 -27.21 4.15
CA GLU A 187 4.39 -28.16 5.23
C GLU A 187 4.14 -27.32 6.50
N LEU A 188 2.91 -27.41 7.00
CA LEU A 188 2.56 -26.95 8.34
C LEU A 188 3.06 -27.98 9.34
#